data_92aeea181167a7b8c271a0a68305370b
#
_entry.id   92aeea181167a7b8c271a0a68305370b
#
_cell.length_a   1.000
_cell.length_b   1.000
_cell.length_c   1.000
_cell.angle_alpha   90.00
_cell.angle_beta   90.00
_cell.angle_gamma   90.00
#
_symmetry.space_group_name_H-M   'P 1'
#
loop_
_entity.id
_entity.type
_entity.pdbx_description
1 polymer ?
#
loop_
_entity_poly.entity_id
_entity_poly.type
_entity_poly.pdbx_seq_one_letter_code
_entity_poly.pdbx_strand_id
1 'polypeptide(L)'
;MKYDERTGKFNMDTGCVELLLRDGRRIYIDCTGVEDALDVTMAQRSELDYLIYNDPLGYAGLILNGDPEKYLKNVNGSHGLED
;
A
#
# COMPACT_ATOMS: atom_id res chain seq x y z
N MET A 1 7.33 -16.30 3.75
CA MET A 1 6.74 -16.12 5.07
C MET A 1 6.08 -14.79 5.22
N LYS A 2 4.88 -14.79 5.68
CA LYS A 2 4.13 -13.55 5.79
C LYS A 2 4.32 -12.92 7.16
N TYR A 3 4.26 -11.60 7.18
CA TYR A 3 4.29 -10.88 8.44
C TYR A 3 2.99 -11.10 9.19
N ASP A 4 3.10 -11.26 10.49
CA ASP A 4 1.94 -11.44 11.35
C ASP A 4 1.46 -10.06 11.78
N GLU A 5 0.63 -9.47 10.96
CA GLU A 5 0.20 -8.09 11.11
C GLU A 5 -0.83 -7.96 12.21
N ARG A 6 -0.72 -6.92 12.99
CA ARG A 6 -1.65 -6.64 14.06
C ARG A 6 -2.43 -5.36 13.84
N THR A 7 -1.73 -4.27 13.57
CA THR A 7 -2.37 -3.00 13.27
C THR A 7 -1.54 -2.25 12.24
N GLY A 8 -2.22 -1.41 11.49
CA GLY A 8 -1.55 -0.53 10.54
C GLY A 8 -2.23 0.81 10.52
N LYS A 9 -1.45 1.87 10.38
CA LYS A 9 -2.03 3.19 10.23
C LYS A 9 -1.08 4.08 9.43
N PHE A 10 -1.66 5.07 8.77
CA PHE A 10 -0.90 6.03 7.99
C PHE A 10 -0.53 7.22 8.87
N ASN A 11 0.73 7.61 8.82
CA ASN A 11 1.23 8.79 9.52
C ASN A 11 1.47 9.89 8.49
N MET A 12 0.64 10.92 8.53
CA MET A 12 0.72 12.00 7.54
C MET A 12 2.00 12.82 7.68
N ASP A 13 2.57 12.89 8.88
CA ASP A 13 3.78 13.67 9.10
C ASP A 13 4.99 13.06 8.42
N THR A 14 5.06 11.73 8.41
CA THR A 14 6.20 11.03 7.82
C THR A 14 5.91 10.50 6.42
N GLY A 15 4.63 10.41 6.05
CA GLY A 15 4.25 9.83 4.77
C GLY A 15 4.41 8.32 4.74
N CYS A 16 4.43 7.68 5.89
CA CYS A 16 4.65 6.24 6.00
C CYS A 16 3.43 5.55 6.61
N VAL A 17 3.20 4.32 6.17
CA VAL A 17 2.28 3.43 6.87
C VAL A 17 3.07 2.72 7.95
N GLU A 18 2.62 2.84 9.18
CA GLU A 18 3.25 2.22 10.34
C GLU A 18 2.53 0.92 10.65
N LEU A 19 3.28 -0.16 10.67
CA LEU A 19 2.73 -1.49 10.88
C LEU A 19 3.26 -2.06 12.19
N LEU A 20 2.37 -2.49 13.05
CA LEU A 20 2.75 -3.16 14.29
C LEU A 20 2.51 -4.66 14.13
N LEU A 21 3.55 -5.44 14.35
CA LEU A 21 3.47 -6.88 14.26
C LEU A 21 3.13 -7.47 15.62
N ARG A 22 2.70 -8.72 15.62
CA ARG A 22 2.29 -9.38 16.86
C ARG A 22 3.44 -9.58 17.83
N ASP A 23 4.66 -9.69 17.31
CA ASP A 23 5.83 -9.85 18.17
C ASP A 23 6.35 -8.52 18.74
N GLY A 24 5.66 -7.43 18.46
CA GLY A 24 6.02 -6.12 18.98
C GLY A 24 6.92 -5.31 18.07
N ARG A 25 7.37 -5.87 16.96
CA ARG A 25 8.18 -5.12 16.01
C ARG A 25 7.33 -4.14 15.23
N ARG A 26 7.97 -3.08 14.76
CA ARG A 26 7.32 -2.08 13.93
C ARG A 26 7.99 -2.01 12.58
N ILE A 27 7.18 -1.82 11.55
CA ILE A 27 7.67 -1.66 10.19
C ILE A 27 7.09 -0.36 9.65
N TYR A 28 7.92 0.39 8.93
CA TYR A 28 7.51 1.65 8.32
C TYR A 28 7.61 1.52 6.82
N ILE A 29 6.51 1.76 6.13
CA ILE A 29 6.46 1.67 4.67
C ILE A 29 6.40 3.10 4.13
N ASP A 30 7.45 3.50 3.42
CA ASP A 30 7.52 4.82 2.80
C ASP A 30 6.65 4.81 1.54
N CYS A 31 5.47 5.40 1.64
CA CYS A 31 4.51 5.36 0.54
C CYS A 31 5.03 6.05 -0.72
N THR A 32 5.76 7.14 -0.56
CA THR A 32 6.34 7.83 -1.71
C THR A 32 7.38 6.96 -2.39
N GLY A 33 8.22 6.30 -1.60
CA GLY A 33 9.22 5.39 -2.15
C GLY A 33 8.59 4.23 -2.90
N VAL A 34 7.49 3.71 -2.38
CA VAL A 34 6.76 2.62 -3.06
C VAL A 34 6.23 3.11 -4.41
N GLU A 35 5.62 4.28 -4.44
CA GLU A 35 5.07 4.83 -5.67
C GLU A 35 6.16 5.07 -6.71
N ASP A 36 7.29 5.60 -6.28
CA ASP A 36 8.42 5.82 -7.17
C ASP A 36 8.97 4.51 -7.72
N ALA A 37 9.09 3.50 -6.87
CA ALA A 37 9.63 2.22 -7.27
C ALA A 37 8.72 1.50 -8.27
N LEU A 38 7.41 1.67 -8.12
CA LEU A 38 6.43 1.01 -8.98
C LEU A 38 6.13 1.80 -10.26
N ASP A 39 6.55 3.07 -10.31
CA ASP A 39 6.31 3.92 -11.47
C ASP A 39 4.82 3.94 -11.83
N VAL A 40 4.00 4.33 -10.87
CA VAL A 40 2.56 4.21 -10.99
C VAL A 40 1.96 5.33 -11.84
N THR A 41 0.85 5.02 -12.49
CA THR A 41 0.03 6.02 -13.18
C THR A 41 -0.81 6.77 -12.17
N MET A 42 -1.50 7.83 -12.62
CA MET A 42 -2.38 8.57 -11.72
C MET A 42 -3.51 7.71 -11.18
N ALA A 43 -4.09 6.86 -12.01
CA ALA A 43 -5.16 5.96 -11.57
C ALA A 43 -4.64 4.98 -10.53
N GLN A 44 -3.46 4.44 -10.75
CA GLN A 44 -2.85 3.50 -9.81
C GLN A 44 -2.50 4.19 -8.51
N ARG A 45 -1.99 5.41 -8.59
CA ARG A 45 -1.68 6.18 -7.39
C ARG A 45 -2.92 6.47 -6.58
N SER A 46 -4.02 6.81 -7.23
CA SER A 46 -5.29 7.04 -6.55
C SER A 46 -5.75 5.79 -5.81
N GLU A 47 -5.56 4.63 -6.40
CA GLU A 47 -5.93 3.38 -5.75
C GLU A 47 -5.07 3.13 -4.51
N LEU A 48 -3.77 3.37 -4.61
CA LEU A 48 -2.88 3.23 -3.46
C LEU A 48 -3.24 4.22 -2.36
N ASP A 49 -3.53 5.46 -2.72
CA ASP A 49 -3.96 6.46 -1.74
C ASP A 49 -5.24 6.04 -1.04
N TYR A 50 -6.18 5.50 -1.78
CA TYR A 50 -7.41 5.00 -1.20
C TYR A 50 -7.11 3.94 -0.12
N LEU A 51 -6.22 3.00 -0.42
CA LEU A 51 -5.85 1.98 0.55
C LEU A 51 -5.15 2.59 1.76
N ILE A 52 -4.24 3.53 1.51
CA ILE A 52 -3.48 4.16 2.60
C ILE A 52 -4.42 4.84 3.60
N TYR A 53 -5.44 5.53 3.12
CA TYR A 53 -6.34 6.28 3.99
C TYR A 53 -7.47 5.45 4.56
N ASN A 54 -7.90 4.41 3.86
CA ASN A 54 -9.07 3.63 4.26
C ASN A 54 -8.75 2.25 4.80
N ASP A 55 -7.62 1.68 4.38
CA ASP A 55 -7.24 0.33 4.80
C ASP A 55 -5.73 0.21 4.83
N PRO A 56 -5.08 0.96 5.74
CA PRO A 56 -3.60 0.93 5.79
C PRO A 56 -3.04 -0.45 6.07
N LEU A 57 -3.76 -1.28 6.83
CA LEU A 57 -3.31 -2.64 7.09
C LEU A 57 -3.34 -3.47 5.81
N GLY A 58 -4.38 -3.31 5.00
CA GLY A 58 -4.46 -3.97 3.70
C GLY A 58 -3.37 -3.49 2.75
N TYR A 59 -3.09 -2.19 2.77
CA TYR A 59 -1.99 -1.63 1.98
C TYR A 59 -0.67 -2.28 2.37
N ALA A 60 -0.40 -2.35 3.66
CA ALA A 60 0.83 -2.96 4.14
C ALA A 60 0.93 -4.42 3.71
N GLY A 61 -0.17 -5.15 3.80
CA GLY A 61 -0.18 -6.54 3.36
C GLY A 61 0.11 -6.69 1.88
N LEU A 62 -0.45 -5.79 1.07
CA LEU A 62 -0.20 -5.81 -0.36
C LEU A 62 1.28 -5.57 -0.67
N ILE A 63 1.89 -4.61 -0.02
CA ILE A 63 3.28 -4.25 -0.28
C ILE A 63 4.25 -5.32 0.24
N LEU A 64 3.98 -5.85 1.42
CA LEU A 64 4.92 -6.77 2.07
C LEU A 64 4.71 -8.23 1.67
N ASN A 65 3.48 -8.63 1.41
CA ASN A 65 3.15 -10.03 1.18
C ASN A 65 2.52 -10.30 -0.17
N GLY A 66 2.03 -9.27 -0.85
CA GLY A 66 1.33 -9.43 -2.10
C GLY A 66 2.18 -9.06 -3.29
N ASP A 67 1.51 -8.83 -4.41
CA ASP A 67 2.16 -8.41 -5.66
C ASP A 67 1.51 -7.09 -6.10
N PRO A 68 2.08 -5.97 -5.67
CA PRO A 68 1.47 -4.67 -5.98
C PRO A 68 1.46 -4.36 -7.46
N GLU A 69 2.45 -4.82 -8.22
CA GLU A 69 2.46 -4.58 -9.66
C GLU A 69 1.28 -5.25 -10.35
N LYS A 70 1.02 -6.49 -9.99
CA LYS A 70 -0.08 -7.23 -10.56
C LYS A 70 -1.43 -6.62 -10.15
N TYR A 71 -1.54 -6.25 -8.90
CA TYR A 71 -2.75 -5.60 -8.40
C TYR A 71 -3.03 -4.31 -9.18
N LEU A 72 -2.01 -3.49 -9.36
CA LEU A 72 -2.16 -2.21 -10.03
C LEU A 72 -2.42 -2.33 -11.52
N LYS A 73 -1.92 -3.38 -12.14
CA LYS A 73 -2.26 -3.67 -13.51
C LYS A 73 -3.76 -3.85 -13.68
N ASN A 74 -4.38 -4.57 -12.77
CA ASN A 74 -5.81 -4.81 -12.82
C ASN A 74 -6.58 -3.53 -12.61
N VAL A 75 -6.12 -2.69 -11.69
CA VAL A 75 -6.74 -1.39 -11.45
C VAL A 75 -6.76 -0.57 -12.73
N ASN A 76 -5.59 -0.48 -13.36
CA ASN A 76 -5.47 0.30 -14.58
C ASN A 76 -6.41 -0.22 -15.68
N GLY A 77 -6.48 -1.52 -15.81
CA GLY A 77 -7.33 -2.12 -16.81
C GLY A 77 -8.82 -1.94 -16.52
N SER A 78 -9.20 -1.97 -15.26
CA SER A 78 -10.62 -1.90 -14.94
C SER A 78 -11.15 -0.47 -14.97
N HIS A 79 -10.30 0.52 -14.73
CA HIS A 79 -10.78 1.90 -14.66
C HIS A 79 -10.55 2.67 -15.94
N GLY A 80 -9.66 2.20 -16.70
CA GLY A 80 -9.25 2.93 -17.89
C GLY A 80 -10.35 3.18 -18.81
N LEU A 81 -11.18 2.58 -18.63
CA LEU A 81 -12.06 2.82 -19.41
C LEU A 81 -13.24 3.06 -19.01
N GLU A 82 -13.47 2.92 -18.22
CA GLU A 82 -14.55 3.17 -17.82
C GLU A 82 -14.84 4.05 -17.55
N ASP A 83 -14.45 4.21 -17.69
CA ASP A 83 -14.67 5.03 -17.47
C ASP A 83 -14.74 5.36 -17.64
#